data_dd369bd3aea1e1f2e0fbc411b46ac100
#
_entry.id   dd369bd3aea1e1f2e0fbc411b46ac100
#
_cell.length_a   1.000
_cell.length_b   1.000
_cell.length_c   1.000
_cell.angle_alpha   90.00
_cell.angle_beta   90.00
_cell.angle_gamma   90.00
#
_symmetry.space_group_name_H-M   'P 1'
#
loop_
_entity.id
_entity.type
_entity.pdbx_description
1 polymer ?
#
loop_
_entity_poly.entity_id
_entity_poly.type
_entity_poly.pdbx_seq_one_letter_code
_entity_poly.pdbx_strand_id
1 'polypeptide(L)'
;MSSSKKEPIILTKENSNNQIIEITAYHLQDLSAVEKAPNLCKLNLIGGELKNFQSLEKCSKLQALNLRLTKVEDFSSLQKIKSIRYLEVVGMQKELIETISKMSELKILTLKHCCLSSLRGLRNLGNLSELFIEDMGKDPGILEIFSIPSIERLKLFVLREYEQERTDWYLRSLKVNLPMLQ
;
A
#
# COMPACT_ATOMS: atom_id res chain seq x y z
N MET A 1 21.61 -11.25 -21.27
CA MET A 1 21.44 -12.07 -20.06
C MET A 1 19.96 -12.37 -19.95
N SER A 2 19.54 -13.59 -20.24
CA SER A 2 18.15 -14.03 -20.13
C SER A 2 17.79 -14.08 -18.64
N SER A 3 16.95 -13.15 -18.18
CA SER A 3 16.32 -13.23 -16.86
C SER A 3 15.42 -14.46 -16.88
N SER A 4 15.82 -15.54 -16.23
CA SER A 4 14.94 -16.70 -16.04
C SER A 4 13.71 -16.22 -15.27
N LYS A 5 12.56 -16.18 -15.94
CA LYS A 5 11.29 -15.87 -15.26
C LYS A 5 11.06 -16.96 -14.22
N LYS A 6 10.98 -16.55 -12.97
CA LYS A 6 10.63 -17.47 -11.87
C LYS A 6 9.18 -17.91 -12.08
N GLU A 7 8.94 -19.19 -11.87
CA GLU A 7 7.56 -19.72 -11.93
C GLU A 7 6.71 -19.13 -10.78
N PRO A 8 5.44 -18.83 -11.04
CA PRO A 8 4.55 -18.33 -10.02
C PRO A 8 4.21 -19.41 -8.99
N ILE A 9 4.20 -19.03 -7.72
CA ILE A 9 3.76 -19.89 -6.60
C ILE A 9 2.54 -19.24 -5.99
N ILE A 10 1.46 -20.01 -5.82
CA ILE A 10 0.20 -19.52 -5.22
C ILE A 10 -0.12 -20.38 -4.01
N LEU A 11 -0.23 -19.74 -2.86
CA LEU A 11 -0.67 -20.32 -1.60
C LEU A 11 -2.04 -19.76 -1.25
N THR A 12 -2.96 -20.64 -0.85
CA THR A 12 -4.33 -20.25 -0.50
C THR A 12 -4.66 -20.60 0.94
N LYS A 13 -5.54 -19.79 1.54
CA LYS A 13 -6.16 -20.09 2.82
C LYS A 13 -7.68 -20.08 2.64
N GLU A 14 -8.32 -21.11 3.16
CA GLU A 14 -9.76 -21.30 3.06
C GLU A 14 -10.45 -21.05 4.42
N ASN A 15 -11.74 -20.73 4.37
CA ASN A 15 -12.61 -20.68 5.55
C ASN A 15 -13.23 -22.06 5.83
N SER A 16 -14.08 -22.14 6.86
CA SER A 16 -14.78 -23.38 7.27
C SER A 16 -15.69 -23.99 6.18
N ASN A 17 -16.02 -23.22 5.14
CA ASN A 17 -16.85 -23.65 4.02
C ASN A 17 -16.00 -23.97 2.75
N ASN A 18 -14.71 -24.20 2.90
CA ASN A 18 -13.74 -24.45 1.83
C ASN A 18 -13.71 -23.36 0.74
N GLN A 19 -13.94 -22.11 1.13
CA GLN A 19 -13.88 -20.96 0.22
C GLN A 19 -12.54 -20.25 0.42
N ILE A 20 -11.84 -19.97 -0.67
CA ILE A 20 -10.58 -19.22 -0.63
C ILE A 20 -10.87 -17.78 -0.15
N ILE A 21 -10.24 -17.39 0.96
CA ILE A 21 -10.38 -16.07 1.59
C ILE A 21 -9.07 -15.29 1.63
N GLU A 22 -7.94 -15.96 1.49
CA GLU A 22 -6.62 -15.32 1.41
C GLU A 22 -5.77 -16.03 0.36
N ILE A 23 -5.07 -15.22 -0.43
CA ILE A 23 -4.07 -15.69 -1.41
C ILE A 23 -2.75 -15.01 -1.11
N THR A 24 -1.66 -15.79 -1.07
CA THR A 24 -0.29 -15.29 -1.13
C THR A 24 0.35 -15.81 -2.41
N ALA A 25 0.72 -14.92 -3.29
CA ALA A 25 1.25 -15.27 -4.59
C ALA A 25 2.62 -14.64 -4.83
N TYR A 26 3.52 -15.45 -5.33
CA TYR A 26 4.89 -15.07 -5.66
C TYR A 26 5.07 -15.02 -7.17
N HIS A 27 5.73 -13.97 -7.65
CA HIS A 27 6.16 -13.81 -9.06
C HIS A 27 5.03 -13.90 -10.09
N LEU A 28 3.80 -13.50 -9.76
CA LEU A 28 2.71 -13.47 -10.72
C LEU A 28 3.00 -12.50 -11.87
N GLN A 29 2.55 -12.91 -13.07
CA GLN A 29 2.58 -12.09 -14.28
C GLN A 29 1.19 -11.55 -14.65
N ASP A 30 0.15 -12.16 -14.10
CA ASP A 30 -1.24 -11.76 -14.24
C ASP A 30 -2.08 -12.19 -13.03
N LEU A 31 -3.29 -11.69 -12.94
CA LEU A 31 -4.21 -11.93 -11.81
C LEU A 31 -5.37 -12.88 -12.20
N SER A 32 -5.29 -13.61 -13.31
CA SER A 32 -6.38 -14.49 -13.77
C SER A 32 -6.73 -15.59 -12.77
N ALA A 33 -5.72 -16.12 -12.05
CA ALA A 33 -5.93 -17.13 -11.01
C ALA A 33 -6.74 -16.56 -9.82
N VAL A 34 -6.62 -15.26 -9.53
CA VAL A 34 -7.31 -14.58 -8.43
C VAL A 34 -8.80 -14.38 -8.74
N GLU A 35 -9.17 -14.22 -10.01
CA GLU A 35 -10.57 -14.05 -10.44
C GLU A 35 -11.47 -15.23 -10.03
N LYS A 36 -10.87 -16.42 -9.82
CA LYS A 36 -11.59 -17.64 -9.42
C LYS A 36 -11.92 -17.69 -7.92
N ALA A 37 -11.54 -16.67 -7.15
CA ALA A 37 -11.74 -16.60 -5.71
C ALA A 37 -12.71 -15.45 -5.33
N PRO A 38 -14.03 -15.58 -5.56
CA PRO A 38 -15.00 -14.51 -5.33
C PRO A 38 -15.15 -14.11 -3.85
N ASN A 39 -14.72 -14.97 -2.94
CA ASN A 39 -14.74 -14.70 -1.50
C ASN A 39 -13.40 -14.20 -0.95
N LEU A 40 -12.45 -13.86 -1.82
CA LEU A 40 -11.15 -13.36 -1.43
C LEU A 40 -11.28 -12.07 -0.63
N CYS A 41 -10.72 -12.08 0.59
CA CYS A 41 -10.71 -10.94 1.50
C CYS A 41 -9.31 -10.29 1.58
N LYS A 42 -8.26 -11.10 1.37
CA LYS A 42 -6.88 -10.64 1.45
C LYS A 42 -6.02 -11.22 0.33
N LEU A 43 -5.23 -10.35 -0.30
CA LEU A 43 -4.29 -10.71 -1.36
C LEU A 43 -2.90 -10.18 -1.03
N ASN A 44 -1.92 -11.09 -0.97
CA ASN A 44 -0.51 -10.77 -0.81
C ASN A 44 0.22 -11.09 -2.14
N LEU A 45 0.80 -10.08 -2.75
CA LEU A 45 1.60 -10.21 -3.98
C LEU A 45 3.06 -9.94 -3.66
N ILE A 46 3.94 -10.87 -3.98
CA ILE A 46 5.36 -10.81 -3.65
C ILE A 46 6.20 -11.02 -4.91
N GLY A 47 6.90 -9.99 -5.32
CA GLY A 47 7.63 -9.98 -6.59
C GLY A 47 6.68 -10.07 -7.78
N GLY A 48 7.23 -10.32 -8.99
CA GLY A 48 6.46 -10.38 -10.22
C GLY A 48 6.25 -9.04 -10.89
N GLU A 49 5.59 -9.08 -12.03
CA GLU A 49 5.33 -7.91 -12.89
C GLU A 49 3.91 -7.98 -13.41
N LEU A 50 3.07 -7.06 -12.99
CA LEU A 50 1.67 -6.99 -13.37
C LEU A 50 1.43 -5.81 -14.31
N LYS A 51 0.54 -5.97 -15.28
CA LYS A 51 0.09 -4.86 -16.12
C LYS A 51 -0.80 -3.90 -15.34
N ASN A 52 -1.80 -4.41 -14.64
CA ASN A 52 -2.78 -3.63 -13.89
C ASN A 52 -3.51 -4.50 -12.86
N PHE A 53 -4.50 -3.94 -12.17
CA PHE A 53 -5.35 -4.64 -11.19
C PHE A 53 -6.78 -4.88 -11.66
N GLN A 54 -7.07 -4.78 -12.96
CA GLN A 54 -8.44 -4.86 -13.48
C GLN A 54 -9.17 -6.14 -13.06
N SER A 55 -8.48 -7.27 -13.02
CA SER A 55 -9.04 -8.55 -12.58
C SER A 55 -9.57 -8.51 -11.15
N LEU A 56 -8.99 -7.67 -10.28
CA LEU A 56 -9.44 -7.53 -8.88
C LEU A 56 -10.77 -6.77 -8.75
N GLU A 57 -11.24 -6.08 -9.78
CA GLU A 57 -12.56 -5.42 -9.76
C GLU A 57 -13.70 -6.43 -9.51
N LYS A 58 -13.48 -7.71 -9.83
CA LYS A 58 -14.42 -8.81 -9.57
C LYS A 58 -14.40 -9.30 -8.11
N CYS A 59 -13.36 -8.97 -7.34
CA CYS A 59 -13.19 -9.42 -5.98
C CYS A 59 -13.87 -8.45 -4.99
N SER A 60 -15.19 -8.43 -4.96
CA SER A 60 -15.98 -7.45 -4.18
C SER A 60 -15.77 -7.54 -2.66
N LYS A 61 -15.20 -8.63 -2.15
CA LYS A 61 -14.90 -8.83 -0.72
C LYS A 61 -13.43 -8.53 -0.38
N LEU A 62 -12.60 -8.13 -1.34
CA LEU A 62 -11.19 -7.86 -1.11
C LEU A 62 -11.00 -6.60 -0.26
N GLN A 63 -10.59 -6.78 0.99
CA GLN A 63 -10.39 -5.70 1.96
C GLN A 63 -8.93 -5.34 2.18
N ALA A 64 -8.02 -6.30 1.99
CA ALA A 64 -6.59 -6.10 2.22
C ALA A 64 -5.77 -6.48 0.98
N LEU A 65 -4.93 -5.55 0.53
CA LEU A 65 -3.99 -5.76 -0.57
C LEU A 65 -2.57 -5.41 -0.09
N ASN A 66 -1.66 -6.37 -0.22
CA ASN A 66 -0.25 -6.21 0.10
C ASN A 66 0.59 -6.38 -1.17
N LEU A 67 1.38 -5.38 -1.50
CA LEU A 67 2.27 -5.35 -2.66
C LEU A 67 3.71 -5.28 -2.16
N ARG A 68 4.48 -6.35 -2.32
CA ARG A 68 5.88 -6.41 -1.87
C ARG A 68 6.79 -6.69 -3.05
N LEU A 69 7.58 -5.69 -3.43
CA LEU A 69 8.53 -5.79 -4.55
C LEU A 69 7.85 -6.24 -5.88
N THR A 70 6.55 -6.02 -6.01
CA THR A 70 5.76 -6.31 -7.20
C THR A 70 5.78 -5.09 -8.11
N LYS A 71 6.29 -5.22 -9.32
CA LYS A 71 6.21 -4.14 -10.30
C LYS A 71 4.82 -4.09 -10.90
N VAL A 72 4.27 -2.91 -11.06
CA VAL A 72 2.97 -2.69 -11.69
C VAL A 72 3.10 -1.57 -12.72
N GLU A 73 2.67 -1.83 -13.95
CA GLU A 73 2.77 -0.83 -15.03
C GLU A 73 1.70 0.26 -14.88
N ASP A 74 0.47 -0.14 -14.51
CA ASP A 74 -0.65 0.78 -14.36
C ASP A 74 -1.44 0.52 -13.06
N PHE A 75 -1.41 1.48 -12.16
CA PHE A 75 -2.15 1.47 -10.90
C PHE A 75 -3.59 1.98 -11.03
N SER A 76 -3.98 2.59 -12.15
CA SER A 76 -5.24 3.33 -12.29
C SER A 76 -6.48 2.52 -11.94
N SER A 77 -6.48 1.21 -12.24
CA SER A 77 -7.60 0.32 -11.92
C SER A 77 -7.78 0.08 -10.41
N LEU A 78 -6.74 0.27 -9.58
CA LEU A 78 -6.82 0.04 -8.13
C LEU A 78 -7.83 0.97 -7.46
N GLN A 79 -7.98 2.21 -7.93
CA GLN A 79 -8.95 3.18 -7.40
C GLN A 79 -10.43 2.73 -7.57
N LYS A 80 -10.69 1.78 -8.47
CA LYS A 80 -12.04 1.26 -8.72
C LYS A 80 -12.45 0.18 -7.72
N ILE A 81 -11.49 -0.42 -7.02
CA ILE A 81 -11.74 -1.51 -6.05
C ILE A 81 -12.15 -0.90 -4.71
N LYS A 82 -13.43 -0.50 -4.61
CA LYS A 82 -13.97 0.22 -3.45
C LYS A 82 -14.04 -0.59 -2.15
N SER A 83 -13.79 -1.89 -2.21
CA SER A 83 -13.79 -2.76 -1.03
C SER A 83 -12.50 -2.68 -0.22
N ILE A 84 -11.38 -2.21 -0.80
CA ILE A 84 -10.08 -2.15 -0.12
C ILE A 84 -10.13 -1.12 1.03
N ARG A 85 -9.73 -1.59 2.22
CA ARG A 85 -9.61 -0.81 3.45
C ARG A 85 -8.17 -0.74 3.95
N TYR A 86 -7.37 -1.72 3.62
CA TYR A 86 -5.96 -1.83 3.97
C TYR A 86 -5.11 -1.98 2.70
N LEU A 87 -4.10 -1.13 2.57
CA LEU A 87 -3.10 -1.21 1.50
C LEU A 87 -1.70 -1.15 2.09
N GLU A 88 -0.89 -2.15 1.80
CA GLU A 88 0.55 -2.13 2.08
C GLU A 88 1.33 -2.16 0.77
N VAL A 89 2.29 -1.24 0.63
CA VAL A 89 3.21 -1.21 -0.50
C VAL A 89 4.65 -1.20 0.02
N VAL A 90 5.44 -2.16 -0.43
CA VAL A 90 6.86 -2.29 -0.12
C VAL A 90 7.66 -2.27 -1.41
N GLY A 91 8.55 -1.30 -1.55
CA GLY A 91 9.42 -1.13 -2.70
C GLY A 91 9.06 0.07 -3.57
N MET A 92 9.94 0.39 -4.51
CA MET A 92 9.82 1.59 -5.35
C MET A 92 8.63 1.50 -6.30
N GLN A 93 7.67 2.42 -6.17
CA GLN A 93 6.51 2.56 -7.04
C GLN A 93 6.35 4.03 -7.41
N LYS A 94 6.50 4.34 -8.70
CA LYS A 94 6.24 5.69 -9.21
C LYS A 94 4.71 5.90 -9.34
N GLU A 95 4.25 7.13 -9.19
CA GLU A 95 2.84 7.55 -9.43
C GLU A 95 1.78 6.92 -8.51
N LEU A 96 2.22 6.14 -7.51
CA LEU A 96 1.32 5.43 -6.58
C LEU A 96 0.40 6.40 -5.81
N ILE A 97 0.90 7.54 -5.38
CA ILE A 97 0.15 8.50 -4.55
C ILE A 97 -1.06 9.08 -5.29
N GLU A 98 -0.94 9.32 -6.60
CA GLU A 98 -2.07 9.81 -7.39
C GLU A 98 -3.23 8.80 -7.39
N THR A 99 -2.94 7.52 -7.56
CA THR A 99 -3.95 6.47 -7.50
C THR A 99 -4.52 6.32 -6.09
N ILE A 100 -3.64 6.24 -5.06
CA ILE A 100 -4.07 6.13 -3.66
C ILE A 100 -4.99 7.29 -3.27
N SER A 101 -4.71 8.51 -3.72
CA SER A 101 -5.50 9.70 -3.39
C SER A 101 -6.98 9.61 -3.81
N LYS A 102 -7.32 8.68 -4.69
CA LYS A 102 -8.67 8.41 -5.20
C LYS A 102 -9.35 7.21 -4.51
N MET A 103 -8.64 6.54 -3.59
CA MET A 103 -9.15 5.40 -2.83
C MET A 103 -9.86 5.85 -1.55
N SER A 104 -11.00 6.53 -1.70
CA SER A 104 -11.74 7.18 -0.61
C SER A 104 -12.10 6.27 0.56
N GLU A 105 -12.18 4.95 0.33
CA GLU A 105 -12.56 3.97 1.33
C GLU A 105 -11.36 3.41 2.13
N LEU A 106 -10.13 3.84 1.80
CA LEU A 106 -8.92 3.37 2.46
C LEU A 106 -8.86 3.86 3.91
N LYS A 107 -8.60 2.94 4.83
CA LYS A 107 -8.50 3.22 6.28
C LYS A 107 -7.08 3.12 6.80
N ILE A 108 -6.32 2.17 6.29
CA ILE A 108 -4.95 1.89 6.73
C ILE A 108 -4.03 1.86 5.53
N LEU A 109 -2.99 2.68 5.56
CA LEU A 109 -1.96 2.73 4.53
C LEU A 109 -0.59 2.48 5.14
N THR A 110 0.13 1.52 4.57
CA THR A 110 1.52 1.22 4.92
C THR A 110 2.41 1.40 3.70
N LEU A 111 3.40 2.26 3.79
CA LEU A 111 4.36 2.56 2.73
C LEU A 111 5.78 2.29 3.25
N LYS A 112 6.48 1.33 2.63
CA LYS A 112 7.84 0.93 3.03
C LYS A 112 8.78 0.95 1.84
N HIS A 113 9.95 1.56 2.02
CA HIS A 113 10.98 1.65 0.97
C HIS A 113 10.45 2.21 -0.36
N CYS A 114 9.49 3.13 -0.27
CA CYS A 114 8.87 3.78 -1.42
C CYS A 114 9.57 5.11 -1.71
N CYS A 115 10.09 5.30 -2.93
CA CYS A 115 10.65 6.58 -3.36
C CYS A 115 9.54 7.48 -3.90
N LEU A 116 8.79 8.09 -3.01
CA LEU A 116 7.70 9.00 -3.38
C LEU A 116 8.21 10.44 -3.49
N SER A 117 7.68 11.19 -4.43
CA SER A 117 8.03 12.60 -4.64
C SER A 117 7.20 13.55 -3.77
N SER A 118 6.03 13.13 -3.33
CA SER A 118 5.12 13.92 -2.48
C SER A 118 4.09 13.02 -1.80
N LEU A 119 3.66 13.42 -0.61
CA LEU A 119 2.54 12.82 0.13
C LEU A 119 1.26 13.64 0.02
N ARG A 120 1.31 14.76 -0.73
CA ARG A 120 0.22 15.75 -0.80
C ARG A 120 -1.14 15.16 -1.19
N GLY A 121 -1.15 14.14 -2.04
CA GLY A 121 -2.37 13.45 -2.46
C GLY A 121 -3.13 12.79 -1.31
N LEU A 122 -2.45 12.38 -0.24
CA LEU A 122 -3.07 11.68 0.88
C LEU A 122 -4.10 12.53 1.64
N ARG A 123 -4.04 13.86 1.56
CA ARG A 123 -5.03 14.77 2.16
C ARG A 123 -6.48 14.53 1.67
N ASN A 124 -6.64 13.88 0.52
CA ASN A 124 -7.95 13.59 -0.06
C ASN A 124 -8.60 12.33 0.55
N LEU A 125 -7.88 11.62 1.43
CA LEU A 125 -8.34 10.38 2.05
C LEU A 125 -9.06 10.65 3.38
N GLY A 126 -10.34 11.04 3.30
CA GLY A 126 -11.12 11.38 4.47
C GLY A 126 -11.38 10.23 5.47
N ASN A 127 -11.17 8.98 5.05
CA ASN A 127 -11.34 7.79 5.89
C ASN A 127 -10.00 7.18 6.36
N LEU A 128 -8.85 7.76 5.99
CA LEU A 128 -7.54 7.24 6.37
C LEU A 128 -7.25 7.53 7.84
N SER A 129 -7.37 6.53 8.70
CA SER A 129 -7.15 6.66 10.15
C SER A 129 -5.76 6.23 10.59
N GLU A 130 -5.11 5.33 9.85
CA GLU A 130 -3.77 4.84 10.20
C GLU A 130 -2.80 4.97 9.03
N LEU A 131 -1.65 5.57 9.28
CA LEU A 131 -0.58 5.74 8.29
C LEU A 131 0.75 5.27 8.88
N PHE A 132 1.37 4.30 8.20
CA PHE A 132 2.69 3.79 8.54
C PHE A 132 3.65 4.10 7.40
N ILE A 133 4.74 4.78 7.70
CA ILE A 133 5.77 5.13 6.72
C ILE A 133 7.12 4.64 7.23
N GLU A 134 7.82 3.89 6.40
CA GLU A 134 9.14 3.35 6.70
C GLU A 134 10.07 3.55 5.49
N ASP A 135 11.22 4.18 5.72
CA ASP A 135 12.30 4.41 4.74
C ASP A 135 11.81 4.86 3.35
N MET A 136 11.52 6.14 3.21
CA MET A 136 11.04 6.74 1.96
C MET A 136 12.18 7.24 1.05
N GLY A 137 13.43 7.08 1.45
CA GLY A 137 14.59 7.57 0.72
C GLY A 137 14.76 9.08 0.85
N LYS A 138 14.24 9.88 -0.09
CA LYS A 138 14.20 11.34 0.00
C LYS A 138 12.93 11.78 0.73
N ASP A 139 12.99 12.96 1.37
CA ASP A 139 11.82 13.56 2.02
C ASP A 139 10.70 13.82 0.99
N PRO A 140 9.56 13.11 1.07
CA PRO A 140 8.42 13.30 0.17
C PRO A 140 7.49 14.41 0.63
N GLY A 141 7.96 15.36 1.47
CA GLY A 141 7.09 16.34 2.10
C GLY A 141 6.33 15.75 3.28
N ILE A 142 7.03 15.15 4.24
CA ILE A 142 6.41 14.45 5.38
C ILE A 142 5.46 15.36 6.18
N LEU A 143 5.68 16.67 6.18
CA LEU A 143 4.80 17.64 6.83
C LEU A 143 3.43 17.76 6.17
N GLU A 144 3.29 17.30 4.92
CA GLU A 144 1.98 17.26 4.23
C GLU A 144 0.99 16.31 4.93
N ILE A 145 1.49 15.38 5.77
CA ILE A 145 0.66 14.47 6.58
C ILE A 145 -0.26 15.25 7.51
N PHE A 146 0.14 16.43 8.00
CA PHE A 146 -0.70 17.27 8.85
C PHE A 146 -1.97 17.78 8.18
N SER A 147 -2.02 17.73 6.86
CA SER A 147 -3.22 18.07 6.09
C SER A 147 -4.22 16.92 5.92
N ILE A 148 -3.95 15.74 6.49
CA ILE A 148 -4.86 14.60 6.45
C ILE A 148 -5.79 14.68 7.66
N PRO A 149 -7.09 14.95 7.46
CA PRO A 149 -7.98 15.33 8.56
C PRO A 149 -8.36 14.19 9.49
N SER A 150 -8.22 12.94 9.03
CA SER A 150 -8.73 11.74 9.70
C SER A 150 -7.66 10.88 10.37
N ILE A 151 -6.37 11.32 10.36
CA ILE A 151 -5.29 10.52 10.95
C ILE A 151 -5.41 10.45 12.47
N GLU A 152 -5.62 9.24 12.97
CA GLU A 152 -5.64 8.92 14.41
C GLU A 152 -4.32 8.30 14.86
N ARG A 153 -3.69 7.49 14.01
CA ARG A 153 -2.42 6.82 14.30
C ARG A 153 -1.42 7.02 13.19
N LEU A 154 -0.29 7.62 13.56
CA LEU A 154 0.84 7.81 12.66
C LEU A 154 2.06 7.07 13.23
N LYS A 155 2.67 6.19 12.42
CA LYS A 155 3.97 5.59 12.72
C LYS A 155 4.95 5.94 11.62
N LEU A 156 6.02 6.63 12.01
CA LEU A 156 7.11 7.00 11.12
C LEU A 156 8.37 6.26 11.56
N PHE A 157 8.93 5.46 10.67
CA PHE A 157 10.24 4.85 10.82
C PHE A 157 11.15 5.42 9.73
N VAL A 158 11.94 6.40 10.09
CA VAL A 158 12.95 6.97 9.20
C VAL A 158 14.24 6.17 9.42
N LEU A 159 14.40 5.10 8.66
CA LEU A 159 15.65 4.34 8.62
C LEU A 159 16.52 4.90 7.52
N ARG A 160 17.39 5.80 7.84
CA ARG A 160 18.72 6.07 7.29
C ARG A 160 19.35 7.29 7.95
N GLU A 161 20.66 7.34 7.94
CA GLU A 161 21.60 8.37 8.38
C GLU A 161 21.33 9.80 7.84
N TYR A 162 20.07 10.21 7.82
CA TYR A 162 19.72 11.60 7.63
C TYR A 162 19.69 12.26 9.00
N GLU A 163 20.83 12.92 9.28
CA GLU A 163 21.01 13.90 10.34
C GLU A 163 19.99 13.79 11.47
N GLN A 164 20.40 13.27 12.59
CA GLN A 164 19.62 13.14 13.83
C GLN A 164 18.75 14.39 14.06
N GLU A 165 19.27 15.55 13.71
CA GLU A 165 18.60 16.84 13.81
C GLU A 165 17.32 16.98 12.97
N ARG A 166 17.28 16.42 11.73
CA ARG A 166 16.07 16.47 10.90
C ARG A 166 14.99 15.55 11.43
N THR A 167 15.37 14.37 11.88
CA THR A 167 14.42 13.42 12.48
C THR A 167 13.82 14.01 13.76
N ASP A 168 14.63 14.62 14.61
CA ASP A 168 14.18 15.28 15.83
C ASP A 168 13.25 16.47 15.53
N TRP A 169 13.54 17.25 14.48
CA TRP A 169 12.69 18.34 14.05
C TRP A 169 11.33 17.82 13.53
N TYR A 170 11.30 16.77 12.73
CA TYR A 170 10.07 16.15 12.27
C TYR A 170 9.24 15.61 13.44
N LEU A 171 9.85 14.88 14.36
CA LEU A 171 9.15 14.36 15.53
C LEU A 171 8.59 15.47 16.44
N ARG A 172 9.33 16.56 16.63
CA ARG A 172 8.83 17.74 17.36
C ARG A 172 7.67 18.41 16.64
N SER A 173 7.77 18.58 15.33
CA SER A 173 6.70 19.16 14.51
C SER A 173 5.45 18.31 14.52
N LEU A 174 5.58 16.97 14.48
CA LEU A 174 4.48 16.01 14.60
C LEU A 174 3.79 16.14 15.97
N LYS A 175 4.54 16.20 17.07
CA LYS A 175 3.98 16.35 18.43
C LYS A 175 3.22 17.65 18.63
N VAL A 176 3.66 18.74 18.01
CA VAL A 176 2.99 20.05 18.09
C VAL A 176 1.68 20.07 17.32
N ASN A 177 1.63 19.44 16.14
CA ASN A 177 0.49 19.53 15.24
C ASN A 177 -0.49 18.35 15.35
N LEU A 178 -0.08 17.26 15.99
CA LEU A 178 -0.90 16.09 16.27
C LEU A 178 -0.76 15.71 17.75
N PRO A 179 -1.43 16.47 18.66
CA PRO A 179 -1.29 16.27 20.10
C PRO A 179 -1.74 14.89 20.61
N MET A 180 -2.41 14.11 19.76
CA MET A 180 -2.79 12.70 20.02
C MET A 180 -1.61 11.72 19.88
N LEU A 181 -0.46 12.15 19.37
CA LEU A 181 0.77 11.34 19.30
C LEU A 181 1.55 11.49 20.62
N GLN A 182 1.15 10.75 21.64
CA GLN A 182 1.90 10.60 22.89
C GLN A 182 2.80 9.39 22.85
#